data_f007c91eb263fad6e7c71e89c19054f7
#
_entry.id   f007c91eb263fad6e7c71e89c19054f7
#
_cell.length_a   1.000
_cell.length_b   1.000
_cell.length_c   1.000
_cell.angle_alpha   90.00
_cell.angle_beta   90.00
_cell.angle_gamma   90.00
#
_symmetry.space_group_name_H-M   'P 1'
#
loop_
_entity.id
_entity.type
_entity.pdbx_description
1 polymer ?
#
loop_
_entity_poly.entity_id
_entity_poly.type
_entity_poly.pdbx_seq_one_letter_code
_entity_poly.pdbx_strand_id
1 'polypeptide(L)' 'MRQMMLAAIALLIMTSPDVHADFDKARCAAVKEKIRHIQSRMRAGYTRAQGERMEKQLRKLKKQRRSICR' A
#
# COMPACT_ATOMS: atom_id res chain seq x y z
N MET A 1 9.81 14.36 44.52
CA MET A 1 8.78 13.66 44.43
C MET A 1 7.92 13.80 43.23
N ARG A 2 8.07 14.65 42.44
CA ARG A 2 7.26 14.75 41.36
C ARG A 2 7.74 13.96 40.21
N GLN A 3 8.79 13.29 40.24
CA GLN A 3 9.23 12.62 39.07
C GLN A 3 8.70 11.26 38.91
N MET A 4 7.90 10.81 39.77
CA MET A 4 7.53 9.46 39.57
C MET A 4 6.51 9.27 38.52
N MET A 5 5.89 10.26 38.04
CA MET A 5 4.88 9.97 37.08
C MET A 5 5.40 9.69 35.72
N LEU A 6 6.65 9.70 35.49
CA LEU A 6 7.15 9.49 34.16
C LEU A 6 7.13 8.07 33.69
N ALA A 7 7.06 7.15 34.53
CA ALA A 7 7.25 5.78 34.13
C ALA A 7 6.07 5.17 33.42
N ALA A 8 4.94 5.74 33.52
CA ALA A 8 3.78 5.07 33.00
C ALA A 8 3.62 5.10 31.52
N ILE A 9 4.32 5.94 30.86
CA ILE A 9 4.04 6.13 29.47
C ILE A 9 4.54 5.06 28.58
N ALA A 10 5.56 4.39 28.96
CA ALA A 10 6.18 3.46 28.08
C ALA A 10 5.31 2.31 27.68
N LEU A 11 4.32 2.00 28.44
CA LEU A 11 3.54 0.83 28.15
C LEU A 11 2.71 0.93 26.91
N LEU A 12 2.40 2.10 26.51
CA LEU A 12 1.52 2.24 25.39
C LEU A 12 2.12 1.88 24.07
N ILE A 13 3.38 1.70 24.04
CA ILE A 13 4.02 1.40 22.80
C ILE A 13 3.76 0.01 22.32
N MET A 14 3.13 -0.80 23.07
CA MET A 14 2.93 -2.14 22.64
C MET A 14 2.13 -2.19 21.41
N THR A 15 2.67 -2.61 20.37
CA THR A 15 1.95 -2.71 19.13
C THR A 15 1.46 -4.12 18.97
N SER A 16 0.26 -4.29 18.58
CA SER A 16 -0.28 -5.61 18.40
C SER A 16 0.08 -6.11 17.01
N PRO A 17 0.14 -7.41 16.83
CA PRO A 17 0.44 -7.97 15.50
C PRO A 17 -0.63 -7.64 14.48
N ASP A 18 -1.79 -7.28 14.91
CA ASP A 18 -2.86 -6.95 13.97
C ASP A 18 -2.54 -5.72 13.15
N VAL A 19 -1.66 -4.86 13.64
CA VAL A 19 -1.30 -3.69 12.89
C VAL A 19 -0.67 -4.03 11.56
N HIS A 20 0.16 -5.06 11.54
CA HIS A 20 0.79 -5.48 10.30
C HIS A 20 -0.22 -6.04 9.31
N ALA A 21 -1.16 -6.82 9.79
CA ALA A 21 -2.17 -7.39 8.91
C ALA A 21 -3.03 -6.31 8.29
N ASP A 22 -3.41 -5.31 9.08
CA ASP A 22 -4.21 -4.21 8.57
C ASP A 22 -3.43 -3.37 7.58
N PHE A 23 -2.16 -3.18 7.85
CA PHE A 23 -1.30 -2.43 6.96
C PHE A 23 -1.16 -3.13 5.61
N ASP A 24 -1.00 -4.44 5.62
CA ASP A 24 -0.88 -5.21 4.38
C ASP A 24 -2.18 -5.19 3.60
N LYS A 25 -3.32 -5.25 4.28
CA LYS A 25 -4.60 -5.13 3.61
C LYS A 25 -4.77 -3.78 2.94
N ALA A 26 -4.36 -2.73 3.62
CA ALA A 26 -4.45 -1.39 3.06
C ALA A 26 -3.54 -1.25 1.85
N ARG A 27 -2.35 -1.80 1.92
CA ARG A 27 -1.43 -1.75 0.80
C ARG A 27 -1.95 -2.56 -0.38
N CYS A 28 -2.52 -3.71 -0.10
CA CYS A 28 -3.11 -4.54 -1.15
C CYS A 28 -4.22 -3.79 -1.86
N ALA A 29 -5.10 -3.15 -1.10
CA ALA A 29 -6.19 -2.39 -1.69
C ALA A 29 -5.68 -1.22 -2.51
N ALA A 30 -4.63 -0.56 -2.04
CA ALA A 30 -4.05 0.56 -2.75
C ALA A 30 -3.44 0.11 -4.08
N VAL A 31 -2.76 -1.01 -4.08
CA VAL A 31 -2.17 -1.53 -5.31
C VAL A 31 -3.25 -1.90 -6.31
N LYS A 32 -4.30 -2.57 -5.86
CA LYS A 32 -5.42 -2.92 -6.73
C LYS A 32 -6.07 -1.69 -7.32
N GLU A 33 -6.20 -0.64 -6.54
CA GLU A 33 -6.80 0.58 -7.01
C GLU A 33 -5.94 1.27 -8.07
N LYS A 34 -4.64 1.27 -7.88
CA LYS A 34 -3.73 1.82 -8.88
C LYS A 34 -3.82 1.05 -10.18
N ILE A 35 -3.91 -0.27 -10.11
CA ILE A 35 -4.05 -1.09 -11.30
C ILE A 35 -5.34 -0.72 -12.04
N ARG A 36 -6.44 -0.62 -11.32
CA ARG A 36 -7.71 -0.26 -11.95
C ARG A 36 -7.65 1.12 -12.59
N HIS A 37 -6.98 2.05 -11.94
CA HIS A 37 -6.87 3.40 -12.46
C HIS A 37 -6.11 3.42 -13.78
N ILE A 38 -4.99 2.70 -13.84
CA ILE A 38 -4.21 2.64 -15.06
C ILE A 38 -5.00 1.95 -16.17
N GLN A 39 -5.67 0.86 -15.86
CA GLN A 39 -6.48 0.15 -16.84
C GLN A 39 -7.60 1.02 -17.37
N SER A 40 -8.20 1.82 -16.51
CA SER A 40 -9.24 2.75 -16.91
C SER A 40 -8.69 3.80 -17.88
N ARG A 41 -7.52 4.33 -17.59
CA ARG A 41 -6.89 5.29 -18.48
C ARG A 41 -6.54 4.66 -19.82
N MET A 42 -6.12 3.42 -19.82
CA MET A 42 -5.81 2.74 -21.06
C MET A 42 -7.04 2.53 -21.93
N ARG A 43 -8.20 2.30 -21.30
CA ARG A 43 -9.43 2.19 -22.05
C ARG A 43 -9.86 3.51 -22.66
N ALA A 44 -9.51 4.61 -22.03
CA ALA A 44 -9.87 5.92 -22.53
C ALA A 44 -9.04 6.38 -23.73
N GLY A 45 -7.93 5.72 -23.96
CA GLY A 45 -7.08 6.07 -25.07
C GLY A 45 -5.74 6.64 -24.58
N TYR A 46 -4.69 6.37 -25.34
CA TYR A 46 -3.37 6.83 -24.95
C TYR A 46 -2.44 6.84 -26.17
N THR A 47 -1.37 7.63 -26.08
CA THR A 47 -0.36 7.62 -27.11
C THR A 47 0.53 6.39 -26.93
N ARG A 48 1.33 6.10 -27.94
CA ARG A 48 2.21 4.96 -27.88
C ARG A 48 3.17 5.06 -26.70
N ALA A 49 3.76 6.22 -26.50
CA ALA A 49 4.71 6.40 -25.41
C ALA A 49 4.03 6.24 -24.06
N GLN A 50 2.82 6.78 -23.93
CA GLN A 50 2.06 6.61 -22.69
C GLN A 50 1.71 5.15 -22.47
N GLY A 51 1.34 4.45 -23.51
CA GLY A 51 1.00 3.03 -23.42
C GLY A 51 2.16 2.20 -22.91
N GLU A 52 3.36 2.47 -23.42
CA GLU A 52 4.53 1.75 -22.97
C GLU A 52 4.80 1.97 -21.49
N ARG A 53 4.67 3.20 -21.03
CA ARG A 53 4.87 3.51 -19.63
C ARG A 53 3.81 2.87 -18.76
N MET A 54 2.56 2.91 -19.22
CA MET A 54 1.47 2.32 -18.44
C MET A 54 1.60 0.82 -18.34
N GLU A 55 2.01 0.16 -19.40
CA GLU A 55 2.23 -1.27 -19.36
C GLU A 55 3.35 -1.64 -18.40
N LYS A 56 4.40 -0.85 -18.39
CA LYS A 56 5.51 -1.08 -17.48
C LYS A 56 5.05 -0.94 -16.03
N GLN A 57 4.28 0.10 -15.76
CA GLN A 57 3.73 0.29 -14.42
C GLN A 57 2.80 -0.84 -14.03
N LEU A 58 1.98 -1.29 -14.96
CA LEU A 58 1.08 -2.41 -14.67
C LEU A 58 1.84 -3.67 -14.29
N ARG A 59 2.89 -3.97 -15.01
CA ARG A 59 3.69 -5.14 -14.68
C ARG A 59 4.26 -5.05 -13.27
N LYS A 60 4.78 -3.88 -12.91
CA LYS A 60 5.29 -3.68 -11.57
C LYS A 60 4.21 -3.82 -10.51
N LEU A 61 3.08 -3.21 -10.76
CA LEU A 61 1.98 -3.25 -9.80
C LEU A 61 1.40 -4.64 -9.65
N LYS A 62 1.30 -5.38 -10.73
CA LYS A 62 0.82 -6.75 -10.65
C LYS A 62 1.78 -7.64 -9.89
N LYS A 63 3.07 -7.39 -10.04
CA LYS A 63 4.06 -8.12 -9.28
C LYS A 63 3.94 -7.79 -7.78
N GLN A 64 3.76 -6.52 -7.46
CA GLN A 64 3.55 -6.11 -6.08
C GLN A 64 2.29 -6.73 -5.50
N ARG A 65 1.23 -6.78 -6.32
CA ARG A 65 -0.02 -7.38 -5.86
C ARG A 65 0.18 -8.83 -5.48
N ARG A 66 0.90 -9.59 -6.29
CA ARG A 66 1.16 -10.98 -5.96
C ARG A 66 1.94 -11.14 -4.67
N SER A 67 2.80 -10.19 -4.38
CA SER A 67 3.62 -10.25 -3.19
C SER A 67 2.86 -9.81 -1.95
N ILE A 68 2.03 -8.80 -2.07
CA ILE A 68 1.33 -8.20 -0.94
C ILE A 68 -0.02 -8.83 -0.69
N CYS A 69 -0.77 -9.11 -1.75
CA CYS A 69 -2.12 -9.65 -1.62
C CYS A 69 -2.04 -11.17 -1.66
N ARG A 70 -1.80 -11.75 -0.54
CA ARG A 70 -1.71 -13.21 -0.48
C ARG A 70 -2.97 -13.85 0.00
#